data_be34661c180555ac2ad8753fc443e6d9
#
_entry.id   be34661c180555ac2ad8753fc443e6d9
#
_cell.length_a   1.000
_cell.length_b   1.000
_cell.length_c   1.000
_cell.angle_alpha   90.00
_cell.angle_beta   90.00
_cell.angle_gamma   90.00
#
_symmetry.space_group_name_H-M   'P 1'
#
loop_
_entity.id
_entity.type
_entity.pdbx_description
1 polymer ?
#
loop_
_entity_poly.entity_id
_entity_poly.type
_entity_poly.pdbx_seq_one_letter_code
_entity_poly.pdbx_strand_id
1 'polypeptide(L)'
;MPSFPASPESGGFLFSDFALVSQLKPFRDFRSRNSNERSAMKRIRSMAFAGLFVLSAAHAATITENFTGNPLQNGWQVFGDTNLFQWNSVNQNLAVTWDSSQTNTYFYHPLGTILARDDDFSVAFDLRLNDFVAGIDPQLPSTFPLSVGFLNLAEASQPGFLRGTGYSAPDLAEFSFFPDPGGAWIYGPSLTAVMIDSTGFNYTSGGYDPDSLTTNDIYRVNLNHTASNSNLVMTITRNNEMFVSNGVASLGTNFTDLRVDSISISSYSQAGQDTNDHGGVIYAGSILAHGTVDNFVVTLPPPPVQNLTGAFSNDLWQAQFIGRSNWLYTLERTANFISWTEVSAAASGNGTNLFLQDMTAPRDNGFYRVRAARP
;
A
#
# COMPACT_ATOMS: atom_id res chain seq x y z
N MET A 1 38.71 9.48 -17.81
CA MET A 1 37.35 9.47 -17.30
C MET A 1 36.43 9.06 -18.43
N PRO A 2 35.83 7.89 -18.45
CA PRO A 2 34.83 7.52 -19.43
C PRO A 2 33.47 8.06 -18.99
N SER A 3 32.77 8.73 -19.90
CA SER A 3 31.42 9.23 -19.75
C SER A 3 30.41 8.08 -19.62
N PHE A 4 29.66 8.06 -18.53
CA PHE A 4 28.49 7.16 -18.37
C PHE A 4 27.34 7.69 -19.23
N PRO A 5 26.58 6.80 -19.89
CA PRO A 5 25.36 7.20 -20.56
C PRO A 5 24.27 7.53 -19.50
N ALA A 6 23.47 8.54 -19.82
CA ALA A 6 22.33 8.97 -19.02
C ALA A 6 21.38 7.78 -18.79
N SER A 7 20.95 7.61 -17.53
CA SER A 7 19.91 6.65 -17.16
C SER A 7 18.59 7.02 -17.84
N PRO A 8 17.78 6.03 -18.26
CA PRO A 8 16.44 6.29 -18.76
C PRO A 8 15.58 6.85 -17.62
N GLU A 9 14.80 7.86 -17.96
CA GLU A 9 13.80 8.45 -17.08
C GLU A 9 12.97 7.36 -16.41
N SER A 10 12.92 7.38 -15.08
CA SER A 10 12.08 6.52 -14.29
C SER A 10 10.63 6.82 -14.62
N GLY A 11 10.06 6.06 -15.53
CA GLY A 11 8.63 6.03 -15.78
C GLY A 11 7.95 5.49 -14.54
N GLY A 12 7.51 6.38 -13.65
CA GLY A 12 6.71 6.01 -12.52
C GLY A 12 5.49 5.22 -13.00
N PHE A 13 5.37 3.98 -12.58
CA PHE A 13 4.13 3.21 -12.75
C PHE A 13 3.04 3.93 -11.95
N LEU A 14 2.23 4.69 -12.66
CA LEU A 14 1.02 5.28 -12.13
C LEU A 14 0.02 4.14 -11.88
N PHE A 15 -0.05 3.64 -10.66
CA PHE A 15 -1.19 2.85 -10.23
C PHE A 15 -2.39 3.79 -10.24
N SER A 16 -3.25 3.63 -11.23
CA SER A 16 -4.49 4.36 -11.30
C SER A 16 -5.62 3.39 -10.98
N ASP A 17 -6.36 3.66 -9.91
CA ASP A 17 -7.63 3.00 -9.64
C ASP A 17 -8.61 3.37 -10.75
N PHE A 18 -9.13 2.38 -11.45
CA PHE A 18 -10.03 2.56 -12.58
C PHE A 18 -11.45 2.14 -12.20
N ALA A 19 -12.38 3.05 -12.37
CA ALA A 19 -13.80 2.71 -12.40
C ALA A 19 -14.33 2.95 -13.82
N LEU A 20 -14.91 1.93 -14.43
CA LEU A 20 -15.38 1.94 -15.81
C LEU A 20 -16.89 2.17 -15.86
N VAL A 21 -17.33 3.12 -16.67
CA VAL A 21 -18.75 3.35 -16.97
C VAL A 21 -18.97 3.23 -18.48
N SER A 22 -19.85 2.32 -18.92
CA SER A 22 -20.21 2.15 -20.33
C SER A 22 -21.48 2.95 -20.69
N GLN A 23 -21.51 3.58 -21.86
CA GLN A 23 -22.73 4.16 -22.39
C GLN A 23 -23.65 3.07 -22.96
N LEU A 24 -24.88 3.02 -22.49
CA LEU A 24 -25.97 2.30 -23.18
C LEU A 24 -26.57 3.23 -24.25
N LYS A 25 -26.69 2.73 -25.48
CA LYS A 25 -27.33 3.47 -26.59
C LYS A 25 -28.74 3.89 -26.19
N PRO A 26 -29.15 5.13 -26.45
CA PRO A 26 -30.56 5.47 -26.37
C PRO A 26 -31.34 4.69 -27.44
N PHE A 27 -32.43 4.09 -27.02
CA PHE A 27 -33.37 3.39 -27.90
C PHE A 27 -33.77 4.31 -29.05
N ARG A 28 -33.46 3.94 -30.31
CA ARG A 28 -33.98 4.65 -31.47
C ARG A 28 -35.47 4.38 -31.55
N ASP A 29 -36.27 5.42 -31.46
CA ASP A 29 -37.67 5.43 -31.77
C ASP A 29 -37.87 4.94 -33.21
N PHE A 30 -38.46 3.77 -33.34
CA PHE A 30 -39.01 3.27 -34.59
C PHE A 30 -40.26 4.13 -34.91
N ARG A 31 -40.13 5.14 -35.74
CA ARG A 31 -41.27 5.81 -36.35
C ARG A 31 -41.92 4.85 -37.37
N SER A 32 -42.91 4.14 -36.92
CA SER A 32 -43.92 3.56 -37.80
C SER A 32 -44.89 4.68 -38.17
N ARG A 33 -44.96 4.96 -39.49
CA ARG A 33 -46.05 5.74 -40.08
C ARG A 33 -47.31 4.87 -39.97
N ASN A 34 -48.33 5.36 -39.31
CA ASN A 34 -49.70 5.24 -39.80
C ASN A 34 -50.61 6.35 -39.20
N SER A 35 -51.39 6.93 -40.12
CA SER A 35 -52.30 8.00 -39.95
C SER A 35 -53.62 7.58 -39.30
N ASN A 36 -54.28 8.52 -38.66
CA ASN A 36 -55.67 8.60 -38.21
C ASN A 36 -55.98 7.90 -36.88
N GLU A 37 -56.14 8.69 -35.83
CA GLU A 37 -57.42 8.91 -35.15
C GLU A 37 -57.32 9.99 -34.07
N ARG A 38 -58.36 10.74 -33.95
CA ARG A 38 -58.55 11.93 -33.12
C ARG A 38 -58.88 11.56 -31.67
N SER A 39 -58.40 12.40 -30.80
CA SER A 39 -59.01 12.76 -29.51
C SER A 39 -59.02 11.73 -28.39
N ALA A 40 -58.07 11.89 -27.44
CA ALA A 40 -58.36 11.66 -26.03
C ALA A 40 -57.28 12.34 -25.17
N MET A 41 -57.74 13.12 -24.21
CA MET A 41 -56.95 13.89 -23.22
C MET A 41 -55.89 13.07 -22.58
N LYS A 42 -54.60 13.33 -22.84
CA LYS A 42 -53.47 12.70 -22.15
C LYS A 42 -53.23 13.38 -20.79
N ARG A 43 -53.60 12.68 -19.75
CA ARG A 43 -53.04 12.93 -18.42
C ARG A 43 -51.58 12.48 -18.44
N ILE A 44 -50.68 13.41 -18.46
CA ILE A 44 -49.25 13.15 -18.23
C ILE A 44 -49.10 12.79 -16.74
N ARG A 45 -48.94 11.49 -16.46
CA ARG A 45 -48.46 11.06 -15.17
C ARG A 45 -46.93 11.25 -15.18
N SER A 46 -46.49 12.32 -14.52
CA SER A 46 -45.08 12.48 -14.10
C SER A 46 -44.77 11.35 -13.14
N MET A 47 -44.11 10.30 -13.61
CA MET A 47 -43.43 9.35 -12.72
C MET A 47 -42.21 10.07 -12.17
N ALA A 48 -42.33 10.58 -10.95
CA ALA A 48 -41.20 10.93 -10.15
C ALA A 48 -40.44 9.62 -9.85
N PHE A 49 -39.33 9.40 -10.50
CA PHE A 49 -38.37 8.38 -10.13
C PHE A 49 -37.70 8.88 -8.84
N ALA A 50 -38.27 8.51 -7.70
CA ALA A 50 -37.58 8.61 -6.43
C ALA A 50 -36.46 7.60 -6.45
N GLY A 51 -35.29 7.99 -6.92
CA GLY A 51 -34.09 7.21 -6.82
C GLY A 51 -33.79 7.01 -5.33
N LEU A 52 -33.94 5.79 -4.85
CA LEU A 52 -33.48 5.38 -3.54
C LEU A 52 -31.96 5.50 -3.58
N PHE A 53 -31.42 6.63 -3.10
CA PHE A 53 -29.99 6.77 -2.84
C PHE A 53 -29.66 5.85 -1.67
N VAL A 54 -29.22 4.64 -1.96
CA VAL A 54 -28.48 3.83 -1.00
C VAL A 54 -27.17 4.57 -0.82
N LEU A 55 -27.04 5.31 0.26
CA LEU A 55 -25.77 5.82 0.76
C LEU A 55 -24.96 4.58 1.16
N SER A 56 -24.22 4.02 0.22
CA SER A 56 -23.18 3.05 0.53
C SER A 56 -22.13 3.83 1.32
N ALA A 57 -22.08 3.62 2.63
CA ALA A 57 -20.96 4.08 3.41
C ALA A 57 -19.70 3.51 2.76
N ALA A 58 -18.77 4.38 2.41
CA ALA A 58 -17.48 3.96 1.89
C ALA A 58 -16.79 3.14 2.99
N HIS A 59 -16.69 1.84 2.78
CA HIS A 59 -16.02 0.96 3.72
C HIS A 59 -14.53 0.95 3.41
N ALA A 60 -13.73 0.98 4.47
CA ALA A 60 -12.32 0.67 4.38
C ALA A 60 -12.14 -0.70 3.70
N ALA A 61 -11.24 -0.81 2.76
CA ALA A 61 -10.90 -2.10 2.17
C ALA A 61 -10.06 -2.90 3.16
N THR A 62 -10.27 -4.21 3.21
CA THR A 62 -9.48 -5.09 4.08
C THR A 62 -8.90 -6.22 3.24
N ILE A 63 -7.58 -6.42 3.35
CA ILE A 63 -6.89 -7.59 2.82
C ILE A 63 -6.68 -8.55 3.99
N THR A 64 -7.11 -9.79 3.84
CA THR A 64 -6.91 -10.84 4.85
C THR A 64 -6.19 -12.03 4.22
N GLU A 65 -5.19 -12.57 4.91
CA GLU A 65 -4.52 -13.80 4.53
C GLU A 65 -4.27 -14.66 5.78
N ASN A 66 -4.86 -15.84 5.77
CA ASN A 66 -4.73 -16.84 6.84
C ASN A 66 -4.03 -18.12 6.34
N PHE A 67 -3.43 -18.06 5.16
CA PHE A 67 -2.66 -19.15 4.53
C PHE A 67 -3.38 -20.50 4.44
N THR A 68 -4.71 -20.53 4.51
CA THR A 68 -5.50 -21.75 4.31
C THR A 68 -5.41 -22.28 2.87
N GLY A 69 -5.09 -21.41 1.93
CA GLY A 69 -4.79 -21.69 0.53
C GLY A 69 -3.38 -21.24 0.15
N ASN A 70 -2.93 -21.61 -1.06
CA ASN A 70 -1.64 -21.12 -1.56
C ASN A 70 -1.70 -19.59 -1.77
N PRO A 71 -0.93 -18.80 -1.01
CA PRO A 71 -1.00 -17.33 -1.05
C PRO A 71 -0.60 -16.76 -2.42
N LEU A 72 0.22 -17.46 -3.21
CA LEU A 72 0.55 -17.05 -4.57
C LEU A 72 -0.66 -17.03 -5.51
N GLN A 73 -1.74 -17.73 -5.16
CA GLN A 73 -3.01 -17.70 -5.89
C GLN A 73 -3.93 -16.56 -5.40
N ASN A 74 -3.60 -15.97 -4.25
CA ASN A 74 -4.36 -14.89 -3.60
C ASN A 74 -3.71 -13.52 -3.80
N GLY A 75 -2.82 -13.36 -4.78
CA GLY A 75 -2.18 -12.08 -5.10
C GLY A 75 -0.84 -11.81 -4.42
N TRP A 76 -0.40 -12.69 -3.52
CA TRP A 76 0.94 -12.62 -2.96
C TRP A 76 2.00 -12.97 -4.00
N GLN A 77 3.16 -12.36 -3.90
CA GLN A 77 4.27 -12.50 -4.84
C GLN A 77 5.59 -12.53 -4.09
N VAL A 78 6.65 -12.97 -4.77
CA VAL A 78 8.02 -12.94 -4.23
C VAL A 78 8.90 -12.08 -5.13
N PHE A 79 9.64 -11.17 -4.52
CA PHE A 79 10.79 -10.52 -5.12
C PHE A 79 12.06 -11.11 -4.51
N GLY A 80 13.01 -11.52 -5.32
CA GLY A 80 14.28 -12.14 -4.86
C GLY A 80 14.21 -13.65 -4.72
N ASP A 81 14.80 -14.21 -3.66
CA ASP A 81 14.91 -15.65 -3.45
C ASP A 81 13.62 -16.27 -2.91
N THR A 82 12.96 -17.08 -3.73
CA THR A 82 11.72 -17.78 -3.36
C THR A 82 11.92 -18.83 -2.26
N ASN A 83 13.14 -19.27 -2.00
CA ASN A 83 13.40 -20.29 -0.98
C ASN A 83 13.24 -19.76 0.44
N LEU A 84 13.29 -18.45 0.64
CA LEU A 84 13.11 -17.84 1.96
C LEU A 84 11.65 -17.86 2.44
N PHE A 85 10.69 -18.17 1.55
CA PHE A 85 9.27 -18.16 1.87
C PHE A 85 8.61 -19.45 1.40
N GLN A 86 8.16 -20.26 2.34
CA GLN A 86 7.58 -21.56 2.06
C GLN A 86 6.15 -21.65 2.65
N TRP A 87 5.16 -21.75 1.79
CA TRP A 87 3.80 -22.00 2.26
C TRP A 87 3.68 -23.43 2.83
N ASN A 88 3.24 -23.52 4.08
CA ASN A 88 2.99 -24.79 4.74
C ASN A 88 1.47 -25.10 4.72
N SER A 89 1.07 -25.94 3.79
CA SER A 89 -0.34 -26.33 3.62
C SER A 89 -0.91 -27.15 4.78
N VAL A 90 -0.06 -27.80 5.57
CA VAL A 90 -0.48 -28.61 6.72
C VAL A 90 -0.80 -27.71 7.93
N ASN A 91 0.11 -26.79 8.24
CA ASN A 91 -0.03 -25.86 9.35
C ASN A 91 -0.75 -24.57 8.96
N GLN A 92 -1.07 -24.40 7.67
CA GLN A 92 -1.77 -23.23 7.12
C GLN A 92 -1.09 -21.91 7.53
N ASN A 93 0.23 -21.82 7.34
CA ASN A 93 1.03 -20.64 7.63
C ASN A 93 2.14 -20.46 6.58
N LEU A 94 2.80 -19.32 6.60
CA LEU A 94 3.99 -19.06 5.83
C LEU A 94 5.23 -19.31 6.70
N ALA A 95 6.04 -20.28 6.35
CA ALA A 95 7.38 -20.45 6.93
C ALA A 95 8.31 -19.43 6.27
N VAL A 96 9.07 -18.71 7.08
CA VAL A 96 9.95 -17.62 6.65
C VAL A 96 11.36 -17.85 7.18
N THR A 97 12.33 -17.64 6.30
CA THR A 97 13.75 -17.51 6.66
C THR A 97 14.15 -16.05 6.45
N TRP A 98 14.58 -15.40 7.51
CA TRP A 98 15.24 -14.09 7.43
C TRP A 98 16.76 -14.34 7.43
N ASP A 99 17.40 -14.04 6.33
CA ASP A 99 18.83 -14.27 6.13
C ASP A 99 19.48 -13.02 5.53
N SER A 100 20.11 -12.23 6.37
CA SER A 100 20.76 -10.98 5.95
C SER A 100 22.03 -11.19 5.12
N SER A 101 22.53 -12.42 4.98
CA SER A 101 23.63 -12.74 4.05
C SER A 101 23.18 -12.78 2.59
N GLN A 102 21.87 -12.84 2.35
CA GLN A 102 21.27 -12.84 1.03
C GLN A 102 20.93 -11.42 0.56
N THR A 103 20.61 -11.26 -0.72
CA THR A 103 20.08 -10.02 -1.26
C THR A 103 18.70 -9.73 -0.70
N ASN A 104 18.28 -8.47 -0.74
CA ASN A 104 16.93 -8.08 -0.34
C ASN A 104 15.88 -8.97 -0.99
N THR A 105 15.01 -9.53 -0.18
CA THR A 105 13.98 -10.46 -0.61
C THR A 105 12.67 -10.17 0.12
N TYR A 106 11.58 -10.11 -0.62
CA TYR A 106 10.26 -9.73 -0.11
C TYR A 106 9.19 -10.74 -0.51
N PHE A 107 8.42 -11.19 0.47
CA PHE A 107 7.12 -11.80 0.22
C PHE A 107 6.07 -10.72 0.40
N TYR A 108 5.42 -10.29 -0.68
CA TYR A 108 4.62 -9.09 -0.68
C TYR A 108 3.27 -9.27 -1.35
N HIS A 109 2.32 -8.41 -0.98
CA HIS A 109 1.02 -8.28 -1.62
C HIS A 109 0.80 -6.81 -2.00
N PRO A 110 0.55 -6.49 -3.29
CA PRO A 110 0.20 -5.14 -3.71
C PRO A 110 -1.09 -4.66 -3.04
N LEU A 111 -1.13 -3.44 -2.56
CA LEU A 111 -2.31 -2.86 -1.89
C LEU A 111 -3.41 -2.44 -2.88
N GLY A 112 -3.07 -2.32 -4.17
CA GLY A 112 -3.98 -1.76 -5.19
C GLY A 112 -4.18 -0.25 -5.06
N THR A 113 -3.48 0.40 -4.14
CA THR A 113 -3.49 1.85 -3.93
C THR A 113 -2.16 2.29 -3.34
N ILE A 114 -1.88 3.61 -3.37
CA ILE A 114 -0.72 4.20 -2.71
C ILE A 114 -1.19 4.84 -1.41
N LEU A 115 -0.66 4.38 -0.28
CA LEU A 115 -0.85 5.01 1.02
C LEU A 115 0.16 6.13 1.22
N ALA A 116 -0.26 7.17 1.91
CA ALA A 116 0.59 8.29 2.28
C ALA A 116 0.40 8.63 3.77
N ARG A 117 1.23 9.54 4.28
CA ARG A 117 1.14 10.01 5.68
C ARG A 117 -0.25 10.54 6.09
N ASP A 118 -1.04 10.98 5.11
CA ASP A 118 -2.38 11.53 5.34
C ASP A 118 -3.51 10.48 5.27
N ASP A 119 -3.16 9.20 5.23
CA ASP A 119 -4.11 8.09 5.23
C ASP A 119 -4.10 7.35 6.55
N ASP A 120 -5.27 6.92 7.01
CA ASP A 120 -5.36 5.94 8.09
C ASP A 120 -5.20 4.54 7.50
N PHE A 121 -4.28 3.76 8.06
CA PHE A 121 -4.06 2.37 7.65
C PHE A 121 -3.49 1.54 8.80
N SER A 122 -3.66 0.23 8.71
CA SER A 122 -3.12 -0.66 9.73
C SER A 122 -2.75 -2.03 9.16
N VAL A 123 -1.87 -2.72 9.85
CA VAL A 123 -1.61 -4.15 9.64
C VAL A 123 -1.54 -4.87 10.98
N ALA A 124 -2.09 -6.08 10.99
CA ALA A 124 -1.94 -7.00 12.11
C ALA A 124 -1.54 -8.39 11.56
N PHE A 125 -0.63 -9.08 12.25
CA PHE A 125 -0.16 -10.41 11.87
C PHE A 125 0.33 -11.18 13.10
N ASP A 126 0.35 -12.50 13.01
CA ASP A 126 0.98 -13.37 13.98
C ASP A 126 2.40 -13.71 13.53
N LEU A 127 3.35 -13.55 14.43
CA LEU A 127 4.76 -13.91 14.25
C LEU A 127 5.17 -14.94 15.29
N ARG A 128 5.86 -15.98 14.85
CA ARG A 128 6.51 -16.97 15.74
C ARG A 128 7.92 -17.25 15.22
N LEU A 129 8.91 -17.08 16.07
CA LEU A 129 10.27 -17.50 15.78
C LEU A 129 10.50 -18.91 16.30
N ASN A 130 11.06 -19.77 15.47
CA ASN A 130 11.51 -21.11 15.86
C ASN A 130 12.92 -21.05 16.44
N ASP A 131 13.77 -20.29 15.77
CA ASP A 131 15.14 -19.99 16.18
C ASP A 131 15.57 -18.65 15.57
N PHE A 132 16.65 -18.10 16.12
CA PHE A 132 17.39 -17.01 15.49
C PHE A 132 18.83 -16.99 15.99
N VAL A 133 19.75 -16.60 15.13
CA VAL A 133 21.14 -16.36 15.41
C VAL A 133 21.52 -14.98 14.90
N ALA A 134 22.08 -14.16 15.76
CA ALA A 134 22.61 -12.86 15.42
C ALA A 134 24.13 -12.90 15.36
N GLY A 135 24.75 -12.02 14.56
CA GLY A 135 26.19 -11.97 14.40
C GLY A 135 26.75 -13.25 13.74
N ILE A 136 26.03 -13.84 12.80
CA ILE A 136 26.46 -15.04 12.07
C ILE A 136 27.72 -14.81 11.22
N ASP A 137 27.94 -13.56 10.80
CA ASP A 137 29.17 -13.12 10.15
C ASP A 137 30.11 -12.48 11.19
N PRO A 138 31.30 -13.05 11.46
CA PRO A 138 32.24 -12.48 12.42
C PRO A 138 32.76 -11.08 12.06
N GLN A 139 32.65 -10.68 10.80
CA GLN A 139 33.01 -9.35 10.33
C GLN A 139 31.87 -8.34 10.52
N LEU A 140 30.67 -8.82 10.70
CA LEU A 140 29.42 -8.08 10.87
C LEU A 140 28.70 -8.54 12.14
N PRO A 141 29.27 -8.25 13.35
CA PRO A 141 28.80 -8.86 14.59
C PRO A 141 27.48 -8.25 15.14
N SER A 142 27.07 -7.11 14.66
CA SER A 142 25.81 -6.49 15.07
C SER A 142 24.63 -7.15 14.35
N THR A 143 23.42 -6.89 14.83
CA THR A 143 22.22 -7.45 14.22
C THR A 143 21.59 -6.53 13.21
N PHE A 144 20.99 -7.14 12.19
CA PHE A 144 20.10 -6.48 11.25
C PHE A 144 18.64 -6.83 11.56
N PRO A 145 17.65 -5.95 11.30
CA PRO A 145 16.28 -6.23 11.65
C PRO A 145 15.65 -7.30 10.76
N LEU A 146 14.80 -8.13 11.32
CA LEU A 146 13.71 -8.76 10.58
C LEU A 146 12.51 -7.84 10.63
N SER A 147 11.82 -7.70 9.50
CA SER A 147 10.77 -6.71 9.38
C SER A 147 9.52 -7.24 8.68
N VAL A 148 8.38 -6.68 9.10
CA VAL A 148 7.06 -6.89 8.46
C VAL A 148 6.32 -5.56 8.43
N GLY A 149 5.84 -5.16 7.27
CA GLY A 149 5.15 -3.88 7.16
C GLY A 149 4.95 -3.42 5.71
N PHE A 150 4.76 -2.13 5.56
CA PHE A 150 4.51 -1.50 4.28
C PHE A 150 5.78 -0.95 3.65
N LEU A 151 5.88 -1.09 2.34
CA LEU A 151 6.99 -0.53 1.55
C LEU A 151 6.50 -0.03 0.18
N ASN A 152 7.33 0.79 -0.46
CA ASN A 152 7.22 1.07 -1.89
C ASN A 152 8.02 0.01 -2.65
N LEU A 153 7.33 -0.84 -3.39
CA LEU A 153 7.99 -1.97 -4.05
C LEU A 153 8.98 -1.51 -5.13
N ALA A 154 8.65 -0.44 -5.86
CA ALA A 154 9.51 0.07 -6.91
C ALA A 154 10.84 0.59 -6.34
N GLU A 155 10.81 1.31 -5.22
CA GLU A 155 12.00 1.78 -4.50
C GLU A 155 12.74 0.61 -3.82
N ALA A 156 12.02 -0.25 -3.10
CA ALA A 156 12.60 -1.36 -2.36
C ALA A 156 13.29 -2.40 -3.25
N SER A 157 12.90 -2.50 -4.52
CA SER A 157 13.51 -3.41 -5.50
C SER A 157 14.76 -2.85 -6.19
N GLN A 158 15.12 -1.58 -5.93
CA GLN A 158 16.33 -1.00 -6.54
C GLN A 158 17.60 -1.58 -5.92
N PRO A 159 18.66 -1.76 -6.70
CA PRO A 159 19.95 -2.26 -6.20
C PRO A 159 20.58 -1.36 -5.12
N GLY A 160 20.21 -0.09 -5.09
CA GLY A 160 20.70 0.89 -4.11
C GLY A 160 19.82 1.00 -2.86
N PHE A 161 18.77 0.20 -2.73
CA PHE A 161 17.93 0.20 -1.54
C PHE A 161 18.63 -0.54 -0.40
N LEU A 162 18.98 0.20 0.63
CA LEU A 162 19.77 -0.29 1.76
C LEU A 162 18.99 -0.05 3.06
N ARG A 163 18.48 -1.10 3.67
CA ARG A 163 17.77 -1.03 4.95
C ARG A 163 18.76 -0.96 6.11
N GLY A 164 19.21 0.22 6.41
CA GLY A 164 20.12 0.51 7.53
C GLY A 164 19.49 1.49 8.51
N THR A 165 20.11 2.64 8.67
CA THR A 165 19.73 3.71 9.61
C THR A 165 18.76 4.74 9.03
N GLY A 166 18.06 4.41 7.94
CA GLY A 166 17.13 5.31 7.25
C GLY A 166 17.66 5.90 5.94
N TYR A 167 18.96 5.85 5.71
CA TYR A 167 19.55 6.30 4.46
C TYR A 167 19.32 5.27 3.35
N SER A 168 18.91 5.76 2.19
CA SER A 168 18.70 4.93 1.00
C SER A 168 17.62 3.83 1.16
N ALA A 169 16.70 4.00 2.09
CA ALA A 169 15.57 3.12 2.30
C ALA A 169 14.26 3.93 2.39
N PRO A 170 13.88 4.68 1.32
CA PRO A 170 12.68 5.51 1.35
C PRO A 170 11.40 4.68 1.42
N ASP A 171 10.33 5.33 1.91
CA ASP A 171 8.96 4.81 1.86
C ASP A 171 8.75 3.48 2.59
N LEU A 172 8.98 3.48 3.89
CA LEU A 172 8.73 2.35 4.78
C LEU A 172 7.82 2.72 5.95
N ALA A 173 6.95 1.77 6.34
CA ALA A 173 6.21 1.80 7.61
C ALA A 173 6.11 0.37 8.13
N GLU A 174 6.96 -0.01 9.09
CA GLU A 174 7.14 -1.42 9.44
C GLU A 174 7.39 -1.67 10.93
N PHE A 175 7.07 -2.87 11.36
CA PHE A 175 7.60 -3.51 12.55
C PHE A 175 9.02 -3.98 12.27
N SER A 176 9.93 -3.73 13.19
CA SER A 176 11.31 -4.23 13.14
C SER A 176 11.71 -4.87 14.47
N PHE A 177 12.33 -6.02 14.41
CA PHE A 177 12.98 -6.69 15.52
C PHE A 177 14.48 -6.75 15.28
N PHE A 178 15.25 -6.21 16.23
CA PHE A 178 16.71 -6.22 16.25
C PHE A 178 17.17 -7.20 17.33
N PRO A 179 17.50 -8.44 17.00
CA PRO A 179 18.02 -9.40 17.98
C PRO A 179 19.50 -9.12 18.27
N ASP A 180 19.80 -8.18 19.16
CA ASP A 180 21.17 -7.78 19.47
C ASP A 180 22.00 -8.95 20.01
N PRO A 181 23.15 -9.30 19.41
CA PRO A 181 24.04 -10.35 19.90
C PRO A 181 24.91 -9.94 21.09
N GLY A 182 24.67 -8.76 21.64
CA GLY A 182 25.39 -8.29 22.82
C GLY A 182 26.70 -7.57 22.50
N GLY A 183 26.64 -6.32 22.12
CA GLY A 183 27.83 -5.51 22.11
C GLY A 183 27.88 -4.26 21.27
N ALA A 184 27.08 -4.10 20.25
CA ALA A 184 27.08 -2.91 19.43
C ALA A 184 26.04 -1.87 19.88
N TRP A 185 24.91 -2.33 20.40
CA TRP A 185 23.86 -1.47 20.93
C TRP A 185 23.86 -1.49 22.45
N ILE A 186 23.91 -0.31 23.04
CA ILE A 186 23.81 -0.13 24.51
C ILE A 186 22.43 -0.52 25.07
N TYR A 187 21.48 -0.86 24.21
CA TYR A 187 20.09 -1.11 24.58
C TYR A 187 19.66 -2.58 24.51
N GLY A 188 20.50 -3.49 24.02
CA GLY A 188 20.14 -4.91 23.86
C GLY A 188 19.15 -5.18 22.73
N PRO A 189 18.53 -6.39 22.69
CA PRO A 189 17.50 -6.71 21.73
C PRO A 189 16.33 -5.73 21.82
N SER A 190 15.76 -5.36 20.66
CA SER A 190 14.72 -4.32 20.67
C SER A 190 13.66 -4.52 19.59
N LEU A 191 12.46 -4.09 19.94
CA LEU A 191 11.29 -4.03 19.07
C LEU A 191 10.95 -2.58 18.78
N THR A 192 10.61 -2.26 17.55
CA THR A 192 10.23 -0.88 17.21
C THR A 192 9.27 -0.82 16.04
N ALA A 193 8.39 0.18 16.05
CA ALA A 193 7.70 0.66 14.85
C ALA A 193 8.58 1.70 14.17
N VAL A 194 8.74 1.60 12.86
CA VAL A 194 9.59 2.49 12.07
C VAL A 194 8.79 3.07 10.92
N MET A 195 8.97 4.37 10.68
CA MET A 195 8.58 5.02 9.42
C MET A 195 9.76 5.78 8.84
N ILE A 196 9.90 5.70 7.52
CA ILE A 196 10.92 6.42 6.76
C ILE A 196 10.22 7.12 5.61
N ASP A 197 10.47 8.41 5.43
CA ASP A 197 9.82 9.20 4.41
C ASP A 197 10.37 8.94 2.99
N SER A 198 9.72 9.52 1.98
CA SER A 198 10.10 9.35 0.57
C SER A 198 11.50 9.89 0.22
N THR A 199 12.11 10.68 1.09
CA THR A 199 13.51 11.11 0.90
C THR A 199 14.52 10.08 1.40
N GLY A 200 14.09 9.13 2.25
CA GLY A 200 14.95 8.19 2.93
C GLY A 200 15.76 8.79 4.09
N PHE A 201 15.64 10.10 4.34
CA PHE A 201 16.43 10.81 5.36
C PHE A 201 15.67 11.05 6.66
N ASN A 202 14.36 11.22 6.60
CA ASN A 202 13.55 11.46 7.78
C ASN A 202 12.99 10.14 8.30
N TYR A 203 13.64 9.66 9.31
CA TYR A 203 13.34 8.44 10.01
C TYR A 203 12.67 8.76 11.33
N THR A 204 11.66 8.00 11.70
CA THR A 204 11.08 8.01 13.04
C THR A 204 10.86 6.60 13.53
N SER A 205 11.07 6.40 14.83
CA SER A 205 10.84 5.11 15.49
C SER A 205 10.05 5.29 16.79
N GLY A 206 9.38 4.23 17.20
CA GLY A 206 8.58 4.19 18.42
C GLY A 206 9.36 4.12 19.72
N GLY A 207 10.65 4.45 19.70
CA GLY A 207 11.55 4.07 20.77
C GLY A 207 11.89 2.59 20.65
N TYR A 208 13.09 2.24 21.01
CA TYR A 208 13.47 0.84 21.07
C TYR A 208 13.01 0.29 22.41
N ASP A 209 11.92 -0.48 22.39
CA ASP A 209 11.50 -1.21 23.57
C ASP A 209 12.54 -2.32 23.83
N PRO A 210 13.22 -2.34 24.98
CA PRO A 210 14.33 -3.27 25.23
C PRO A 210 13.83 -4.67 25.56
N ASP A 211 12.98 -5.21 24.68
CA ASP A 211 12.43 -6.55 24.81
C ASP A 211 12.88 -7.44 23.65
N SER A 212 13.09 -8.71 23.96
CA SER A 212 13.44 -9.73 22.98
C SER A 212 12.27 -10.67 22.69
N LEU A 213 12.09 -11.00 21.43
CA LEU A 213 11.21 -12.10 21.07
C LEU A 213 11.84 -13.42 21.52
N THR A 214 11.07 -14.19 22.27
CA THR A 214 11.44 -15.55 22.64
C THR A 214 11.00 -16.54 21.56
N THR A 215 11.73 -17.61 21.40
CA THR A 215 11.38 -18.67 20.44
C THR A 215 10.14 -19.44 20.88
N ASN A 216 9.35 -19.87 19.92
CA ASN A 216 8.12 -20.66 20.07
C ASN A 216 6.91 -19.96 20.69
N ASP A 217 7.04 -18.73 21.14
CA ASP A 217 5.87 -17.91 21.51
C ASP A 217 5.20 -17.32 20.27
N ILE A 218 3.89 -17.08 20.37
CA ILE A 218 3.12 -16.42 19.31
C ILE A 218 2.95 -14.95 19.68
N TYR A 219 3.41 -14.09 18.79
CA TYR A 219 3.30 -12.65 18.92
C TYR A 219 2.27 -12.10 17.93
N ARG A 220 1.18 -11.53 18.44
CA ARG A 220 0.25 -10.74 17.62
C ARG A 220 0.74 -9.32 17.56
N VAL A 221 1.31 -8.92 16.44
CA VAL A 221 1.79 -7.57 16.19
C VAL A 221 0.69 -6.77 15.51
N ASN A 222 0.46 -5.55 15.99
CA ASN A 222 -0.44 -4.58 15.34
C ASN A 222 0.33 -3.28 15.13
N LEU A 223 0.31 -2.79 13.89
CA LEU A 223 0.74 -1.44 13.53
C LEU A 223 -0.46 -0.65 13.06
N ASN A 224 -0.66 0.52 13.62
CA ASN A 224 -1.77 1.41 13.27
C ASN A 224 -1.26 2.82 13.02
N HIS A 225 -1.36 3.28 11.77
CA HIS A 225 -1.09 4.65 11.42
C HIS A 225 -2.37 5.46 11.43
N THR A 226 -2.33 6.60 12.15
CA THR A 226 -3.43 7.55 12.23
C THR A 226 -2.97 8.91 11.75
N ALA A 227 -3.47 9.34 10.61
CA ALA A 227 -3.10 10.59 9.95
C ALA A 227 -3.34 11.81 10.85
N SER A 228 -4.49 11.86 11.54
CA SER A 228 -4.85 12.97 12.42
C SER A 228 -3.90 13.16 13.61
N ASN A 229 -3.26 12.09 14.06
CA ASN A 229 -2.31 12.10 15.17
C ASN A 229 -0.85 12.14 14.68
N SER A 230 -0.64 11.98 13.37
CA SER A 230 0.69 11.91 12.75
C SER A 230 1.60 10.91 13.48
N ASN A 231 1.12 9.70 13.70
CA ASN A 231 1.90 8.66 14.36
C ASN A 231 1.64 7.26 13.78
N LEU A 232 2.61 6.37 14.01
CA LEU A 232 2.47 4.93 13.86
C LEU A 232 2.57 4.30 15.24
N VAL A 233 1.52 3.62 15.66
CA VAL A 233 1.44 2.97 16.97
C VAL A 233 1.61 1.46 16.79
N MET A 234 2.54 0.89 17.56
CA MET A 234 2.76 -0.54 17.66
C MET A 234 2.21 -1.08 18.98
N THR A 235 1.45 -2.16 18.91
CA THR A 235 1.09 -2.97 20.07
C THR A 235 1.38 -4.43 19.80
N ILE A 236 1.87 -5.14 20.80
CA ILE A 236 2.19 -6.57 20.68
C ILE A 236 1.60 -7.33 21.85
N THR A 237 0.93 -8.42 21.56
CA THR A 237 0.60 -9.42 22.58
C THR A 237 1.46 -10.67 22.38
N ARG A 238 1.84 -11.34 23.48
CA ARG A 238 2.54 -12.61 23.49
C ARG A 238 1.63 -13.66 24.11
N ASN A 239 1.29 -14.70 23.36
CA ASN A 239 0.36 -15.75 23.77
C ASN A 239 -0.97 -15.20 24.32
N ASN A 240 -1.50 -14.15 23.67
CA ASN A 240 -2.70 -13.38 24.01
C ASN A 240 -2.60 -12.48 25.25
N GLU A 241 -1.43 -12.34 25.86
CA GLU A 241 -1.20 -11.38 26.95
C GLU A 241 -0.46 -10.15 26.43
N MET A 242 -0.75 -8.97 27.00
CA MET A 242 -0.09 -7.73 26.57
C MET A 242 1.43 -7.82 26.82
N PHE A 243 2.21 -7.57 25.78
CA PHE A 243 3.65 -7.61 25.82
C PHE A 243 4.25 -6.21 25.59
N VAL A 244 3.86 -5.54 24.49
CA VAL A 244 4.20 -4.13 24.23
C VAL A 244 2.89 -3.36 24.08
N SER A 245 2.66 -2.41 24.95
CA SER A 245 1.38 -1.69 24.99
C SER A 245 1.36 -0.42 24.14
N ASN A 246 2.49 0.21 23.87
CA ASN A 246 2.52 1.53 23.24
C ASN A 246 3.90 1.89 22.66
N GLY A 247 4.30 1.25 21.57
CA GLY A 247 5.42 1.69 20.76
C GLY A 247 4.97 2.78 19.79
N VAL A 248 5.28 4.06 20.02
CA VAL A 248 4.79 5.18 19.20
C VAL A 248 5.91 5.83 18.42
N ALA A 249 5.88 5.70 17.10
CA ALA A 249 6.69 6.49 16.18
C ALA A 249 5.91 7.76 15.79
N SER A 250 6.35 8.90 16.26
CA SER A 250 5.71 10.20 15.97
C SER A 250 6.38 10.89 14.80
N LEU A 251 5.58 11.28 13.81
CA LEU A 251 6.08 11.99 12.64
C LEU A 251 6.47 13.42 13.00
N GLY A 252 7.75 13.72 12.88
CA GLY A 252 8.27 15.09 13.06
C GLY A 252 7.85 16.02 11.93
N THR A 253 8.08 17.32 12.13
CA THR A 253 7.79 18.35 11.12
C THR A 253 8.58 18.18 9.82
N ASN A 254 9.73 17.52 9.88
CA ASN A 254 10.58 17.25 8.72
C ASN A 254 10.13 16.01 7.92
N PHE A 255 9.25 15.19 8.47
CA PHE A 255 8.68 14.06 7.76
C PHE A 255 7.69 14.58 6.73
N THR A 256 8.09 14.60 5.46
CA THR A 256 7.34 15.31 4.42
C THR A 256 6.28 14.45 3.78
N ASP A 257 6.63 13.27 3.31
CA ASP A 257 5.74 12.39 2.57
C ASP A 257 6.08 10.91 2.88
N LEU A 258 5.15 10.03 2.57
CA LEU A 258 5.28 8.59 2.59
C LEU A 258 4.46 8.04 1.44
N ARG A 259 5.01 7.13 0.66
CA ARG A 259 4.33 6.51 -0.48
C ARG A 259 4.57 5.02 -0.52
N VAL A 260 3.74 4.25 0.16
CA VAL A 260 3.83 2.79 0.19
C VAL A 260 2.69 2.17 -0.62
N ASP A 261 2.98 1.11 -1.37
CA ASP A 261 2.05 0.44 -2.28
C ASP A 261 1.89 -1.06 -2.04
N SER A 262 2.69 -1.60 -1.13
CA SER A 262 2.73 -3.03 -0.86
C SER A 262 2.87 -3.31 0.63
N ILE A 263 2.24 -4.38 1.11
CA ILE A 263 2.53 -5.00 2.40
C ILE A 263 3.55 -6.11 2.18
N SER A 264 4.54 -6.25 3.05
CA SER A 264 5.62 -7.23 2.87
C SER A 264 6.09 -7.86 4.17
N ILE A 265 6.61 -9.09 4.03
CA ILE A 265 7.52 -9.74 4.95
C ILE A 265 8.89 -9.63 4.30
N SER A 266 9.81 -8.93 4.97
CA SER A 266 11.06 -8.49 4.37
C SER A 266 12.26 -9.17 5.02
N SER A 267 13.07 -9.83 4.19
CA SER A 267 14.42 -10.28 4.54
C SER A 267 15.42 -9.31 3.90
N TYR A 268 15.98 -8.43 4.71
CA TYR A 268 16.91 -7.41 4.24
C TYR A 268 18.36 -7.94 4.23
N SER A 269 19.12 -7.49 3.24
CA SER A 269 20.55 -7.80 3.15
C SER A 269 21.36 -7.05 4.20
N GLN A 270 22.59 -7.49 4.44
CA GLN A 270 23.58 -6.80 5.28
C GLN A 270 24.07 -5.48 4.69
N ALA A 271 23.73 -5.16 3.45
CA ALA A 271 24.10 -3.91 2.80
C ALA A 271 23.38 -2.73 3.48
N GLY A 272 23.95 -1.55 3.40
CA GLY A 272 23.32 -0.34 3.94
C GLY A 272 23.75 0.00 5.35
N GLN A 273 24.98 -0.25 5.67
CA GLN A 273 25.57 0.05 6.96
C GLN A 273 26.12 1.48 6.99
N ASP A 274 25.89 2.18 8.10
CA ASP A 274 26.56 3.44 8.36
C ASP A 274 28.04 3.23 8.62
N THR A 275 28.84 4.26 8.32
CA THR A 275 30.25 4.30 8.66
C THR A 275 30.53 5.42 9.64
N ASN A 276 31.48 5.19 10.57
CA ASN A 276 32.00 6.23 11.44
C ASN A 276 32.95 7.19 10.67
N ASP A 277 33.40 8.27 11.33
CA ASP A 277 34.28 9.28 10.75
C ASP A 277 35.63 8.72 10.23
N HIS A 278 35.94 7.48 10.55
CA HIS A 278 37.15 6.77 10.12
C HIS A 278 36.85 5.72 9.04
N GLY A 279 35.63 5.68 8.50
CA GLY A 279 35.19 4.72 7.48
C GLY A 279 34.94 3.31 8.02
N GLY A 280 34.93 3.12 9.35
CA GLY A 280 34.53 1.87 9.99
C GLY A 280 33.00 1.74 10.00
N VAL A 281 32.49 0.56 9.71
CA VAL A 281 31.05 0.28 9.76
C VAL A 281 30.57 0.32 11.21
N ILE A 282 29.55 1.13 11.50
CA ILE A 282 29.02 1.31 12.87
C ILE A 282 27.96 0.24 13.18
N TYR A 283 27.12 -0.08 12.22
CA TYR A 283 25.97 -0.98 12.39
C TYR A 283 26.02 -2.11 11.34
N ALA A 284 27.07 -2.87 11.34
CA ALA A 284 27.18 -4.04 10.52
C ALA A 284 26.43 -5.18 11.20
N GLY A 285 25.36 -5.64 10.59
CA GLY A 285 24.52 -6.66 11.22
C GLY A 285 24.39 -7.91 10.38
N SER A 286 24.29 -9.02 11.06
CA SER A 286 23.96 -10.28 10.44
C SER A 286 22.94 -11.05 11.27
N ILE A 287 21.92 -11.58 10.62
CA ILE A 287 20.89 -12.41 11.23
C ILE A 287 20.58 -13.61 10.35
N LEU A 288 20.38 -14.76 10.98
CA LEU A 288 19.68 -15.90 10.40
C LEU A 288 18.58 -16.30 11.37
N ALA A 289 17.33 -16.20 10.95
CA ALA A 289 16.18 -16.56 11.76
C ALA A 289 15.19 -17.38 10.95
N HIS A 290 14.56 -18.36 11.59
CA HIS A 290 13.49 -19.14 11.03
C HIS A 290 12.23 -18.96 11.87
N GLY A 291 11.09 -18.82 11.19
CA GLY A 291 9.84 -18.64 11.88
C GLY A 291 8.63 -18.83 10.97
N THR A 292 7.49 -18.42 11.48
CA THR A 292 6.24 -18.41 10.72
C THR A 292 5.54 -17.08 10.86
N VAL A 293 4.85 -16.71 9.80
CA VAL A 293 3.93 -15.57 9.79
C VAL A 293 2.57 -16.06 9.37
N ASP A 294 1.50 -15.52 10.01
CA ASP A 294 0.13 -15.96 9.82
C ASP A 294 -0.87 -14.84 10.12
N ASN A 295 -2.14 -15.09 9.81
CA ASN A 295 -3.28 -14.24 10.21
C ASN A 295 -3.12 -12.76 9.88
N PHE A 296 -2.69 -12.46 8.65
CA PHE A 296 -2.60 -11.08 8.18
C PHE A 296 -3.97 -10.43 8.06
N VAL A 297 -4.06 -9.21 8.58
CA VAL A 297 -5.20 -8.31 8.38
C VAL A 297 -4.66 -6.93 8.08
N VAL A 298 -4.84 -6.46 6.85
CA VAL A 298 -4.47 -5.10 6.44
C VAL A 298 -5.73 -4.29 6.25
N THR A 299 -5.85 -3.15 6.91
CA THR A 299 -6.96 -2.20 6.72
C THR A 299 -6.45 -1.01 5.91
N LEU A 300 -7.15 -0.73 4.84
CA LEU A 300 -6.84 0.35 3.91
C LEU A 300 -7.90 1.44 4.00
N PRO A 301 -7.56 2.69 3.70
CA PRO A 301 -8.57 3.73 3.55
C PRO A 301 -9.52 3.38 2.39
N PRO A 302 -10.70 4.01 2.32
CA PRO A 302 -11.61 3.82 1.20
C PRO A 302 -10.93 4.12 -0.15
N PRO A 303 -11.35 3.50 -1.25
CA PRO A 303 -10.77 3.75 -2.56
C PRO A 303 -10.90 5.24 -2.95
N PRO A 304 -9.96 5.78 -3.76
CA PRO A 304 -9.95 7.18 -4.11
C PRO A 304 -11.21 7.61 -4.90
N VAL A 305 -11.78 6.72 -5.70
CA VAL A 305 -13.02 6.95 -6.45
C VAL A 305 -14.13 6.09 -5.87
N GLN A 306 -15.16 6.72 -5.32
CA GLN A 306 -16.27 6.01 -4.68
C GLN A 306 -17.60 6.41 -5.32
N ASN A 307 -18.53 5.47 -5.42
CA ASN A 307 -19.88 5.69 -5.94
C ASN A 307 -19.90 6.34 -7.34
N LEU A 308 -18.98 5.91 -8.22
CA LEU A 308 -18.89 6.47 -9.57
C LEU A 308 -20.16 6.20 -10.35
N THR A 309 -20.76 7.27 -10.86
CA THR A 309 -21.88 7.24 -11.82
C THR A 309 -21.54 8.10 -13.02
N GLY A 310 -22.18 7.79 -14.17
CA GLY A 310 -22.00 8.57 -15.37
C GLY A 310 -23.34 8.79 -16.07
N ALA A 311 -23.51 9.97 -16.65
CA ALA A 311 -24.70 10.33 -17.39
C ALA A 311 -24.37 11.20 -18.61
N PHE A 312 -25.10 10.99 -19.70
CA PHE A 312 -25.09 11.85 -20.87
C PHE A 312 -26.31 12.81 -20.81
N SER A 313 -26.06 14.09 -20.79
CA SER A 313 -27.12 15.12 -20.75
C SER A 313 -26.65 16.38 -21.45
N ASN A 314 -27.54 17.02 -22.22
CA ASN A 314 -27.28 18.28 -22.91
C ASN A 314 -26.01 18.28 -23.79
N ASP A 315 -25.80 17.19 -24.55
CA ASP A 315 -24.65 16.99 -25.42
C ASP A 315 -23.29 16.92 -24.70
N LEU A 316 -23.26 16.74 -23.39
CA LEU A 316 -22.07 16.47 -22.61
C LEU A 316 -22.19 15.17 -21.83
N TRP A 317 -21.07 14.54 -21.53
CA TRP A 317 -21.01 13.42 -20.62
C TRP A 317 -20.43 13.85 -19.28
N GLN A 318 -21.03 13.41 -18.19
CA GLN A 318 -20.65 13.79 -16.84
C GLN A 318 -20.42 12.56 -15.97
N ALA A 319 -19.28 12.51 -15.31
CA ALA A 319 -19.01 11.62 -14.19
C ALA A 319 -19.30 12.32 -12.86
N GLN A 320 -19.94 11.62 -11.93
CA GLN A 320 -20.13 12.02 -10.55
C GLN A 320 -19.61 10.94 -9.63
N PHE A 321 -18.82 11.29 -8.61
CA PHE A 321 -18.28 10.38 -7.64
C PHE A 321 -17.87 11.12 -6.37
N ILE A 322 -17.62 10.38 -5.28
CA ILE A 322 -16.97 10.93 -4.09
C ILE A 322 -15.47 10.77 -4.25
N GLY A 323 -14.75 11.90 -4.29
CA GLY A 323 -13.29 11.95 -4.39
C GLY A 323 -12.66 12.18 -3.02
N ARG A 324 -11.61 11.41 -2.66
CA ARG A 324 -10.84 11.61 -1.43
C ARG A 324 -10.02 12.90 -1.48
N SER A 325 -9.82 13.51 -0.34
CA SER A 325 -8.86 14.62 -0.19
C SER A 325 -7.45 14.18 -0.60
N ASN A 326 -6.62 15.13 -1.02
CA ASN A 326 -5.22 14.91 -1.42
C ASN A 326 -5.03 13.97 -2.63
N TRP A 327 -6.05 13.90 -3.50
CA TRP A 327 -6.01 13.22 -4.77
C TRP A 327 -6.42 14.16 -5.89
N LEU A 328 -5.84 13.96 -7.09
CA LEU A 328 -6.22 14.63 -8.32
C LEU A 328 -6.99 13.66 -9.21
N TYR A 329 -8.06 14.15 -9.81
CA TYR A 329 -8.96 13.34 -10.63
C TYR A 329 -9.07 13.93 -12.03
N THR A 330 -8.92 13.06 -13.02
CA THR A 330 -9.05 13.42 -14.44
C THR A 330 -10.02 12.46 -15.11
N LEU A 331 -10.93 12.99 -15.91
CA LEU A 331 -11.80 12.18 -16.77
C LEU A 331 -11.07 11.85 -18.05
N GLU A 332 -11.01 10.58 -18.38
CA GLU A 332 -10.40 10.08 -19.60
C GLU A 332 -11.44 9.32 -20.45
N ARG A 333 -11.28 9.43 -21.77
CA ARG A 333 -12.13 8.79 -22.75
C ARG A 333 -11.32 7.92 -23.69
N THR A 334 -11.92 6.82 -24.14
CA THR A 334 -11.42 5.95 -25.20
C THR A 334 -12.54 5.47 -26.10
N ALA A 335 -12.20 5.13 -27.35
CA ALA A 335 -13.07 4.44 -28.28
C ALA A 335 -12.72 2.94 -28.43
N ASN A 336 -11.53 2.53 -27.98
CA ASN A 336 -10.93 1.22 -28.28
C ASN A 336 -10.29 0.50 -27.09
N PHE A 337 -10.32 1.09 -25.89
CA PHE A 337 -9.66 0.62 -24.65
C PHE A 337 -8.13 0.52 -24.72
N ILE A 338 -7.50 0.95 -25.81
CA ILE A 338 -6.05 0.91 -26.00
C ILE A 338 -5.44 2.26 -25.66
N SER A 339 -6.00 3.33 -26.23
CA SER A 339 -5.55 4.70 -25.99
C SER A 339 -6.60 5.49 -25.23
N TRP A 340 -6.17 6.19 -24.17
CA TRP A 340 -7.02 7.03 -23.35
C TRP A 340 -6.62 8.49 -23.53
N THR A 341 -7.60 9.34 -23.67
CA THR A 341 -7.41 10.79 -23.83
C THR A 341 -8.06 11.52 -22.67
N GLU A 342 -7.32 12.41 -22.03
CA GLU A 342 -7.87 13.31 -21.01
C GLU A 342 -8.88 14.26 -21.66
N VAL A 343 -10.09 14.31 -21.09
CA VAL A 343 -11.20 15.13 -21.59
C VAL A 343 -11.73 16.12 -20.56
N SER A 344 -11.15 16.15 -19.37
CA SER A 344 -11.38 17.19 -18.36
C SER A 344 -10.07 17.73 -17.83
N ALA A 345 -10.09 18.94 -17.28
CA ALA A 345 -9.02 19.40 -16.41
C ALA A 345 -8.94 18.52 -15.14
N ALA A 346 -7.75 18.43 -14.54
CA ALA A 346 -7.58 17.79 -13.26
C ALA A 346 -8.31 18.57 -12.15
N ALA A 347 -9.04 17.85 -11.30
CA ALA A 347 -9.77 18.42 -10.16
C ALA A 347 -9.27 17.80 -8.85
N SER A 348 -9.05 18.62 -7.84
CA SER A 348 -8.66 18.17 -6.51
C SER A 348 -9.84 17.58 -5.74
N GLY A 349 -9.62 16.45 -5.10
CA GLY A 349 -10.58 15.86 -4.17
C GLY A 349 -10.71 16.66 -2.87
N ASN A 350 -11.86 16.59 -2.27
CA ASN A 350 -12.19 17.29 -1.02
C ASN A 350 -13.00 16.44 -0.03
N GLY A 351 -13.09 15.13 -0.27
CA GLY A 351 -13.89 14.22 0.54
C GLY A 351 -15.39 14.26 0.23
N THR A 352 -15.82 14.99 -0.80
CA THR A 352 -17.22 15.12 -1.18
C THR A 352 -17.46 14.77 -2.66
N ASN A 353 -18.70 14.98 -3.13
CA ASN A 353 -19.05 14.76 -4.53
C ASN A 353 -18.24 15.67 -5.46
N LEU A 354 -17.60 15.04 -6.44
CA LEU A 354 -16.95 15.68 -7.58
C LEU A 354 -17.71 15.41 -8.86
N PHE A 355 -17.62 16.38 -9.78
CA PHE A 355 -18.17 16.30 -11.11
C PHE A 355 -17.07 16.58 -12.12
N LEU A 356 -16.86 15.64 -13.05
CA LEU A 356 -15.97 15.82 -14.19
C LEU A 356 -16.80 15.71 -15.47
N GLN A 357 -16.51 16.54 -16.46
CA GLN A 357 -17.34 16.66 -17.66
C GLN A 357 -16.47 16.56 -18.92
N ASP A 358 -16.99 15.82 -19.91
CA ASP A 358 -16.53 15.88 -21.28
C ASP A 358 -17.48 16.75 -22.10
N MET A 359 -17.03 17.96 -22.41
CA MET A 359 -17.77 18.93 -23.22
C MET A 359 -17.77 18.58 -24.71
N THR A 360 -16.96 17.60 -25.10
CA THR A 360 -16.79 17.13 -26.50
C THR A 360 -17.23 15.67 -26.67
N ALA A 361 -18.13 15.22 -25.81
CA ALA A 361 -18.57 13.84 -25.79
C ALA A 361 -19.12 13.39 -27.15
N PRO A 362 -18.62 12.28 -27.73
CA PRO A 362 -19.10 11.81 -29.01
C PRO A 362 -20.54 11.31 -28.90
N ARG A 363 -21.33 11.55 -29.96
CA ARG A 363 -22.72 11.05 -30.03
C ARG A 363 -22.81 9.55 -30.28
N ASP A 364 -21.72 8.92 -30.73
CA ASP A 364 -21.69 7.51 -31.05
C ASP A 364 -21.27 6.67 -29.82
N ASN A 365 -20.07 6.12 -29.81
CA ASN A 365 -19.59 5.28 -28.73
C ASN A 365 -18.39 5.92 -28.03
N GLY A 366 -18.43 5.96 -26.72
CA GLY A 366 -17.30 6.38 -25.88
C GLY A 366 -17.32 5.60 -24.56
N PHE A 367 -16.15 5.22 -24.10
CA PHE A 367 -15.96 4.63 -22.79
C PHE A 367 -15.18 5.63 -21.94
N TYR A 368 -15.55 5.73 -20.70
CA TYR A 368 -15.00 6.71 -19.78
C TYR A 368 -14.43 6.04 -18.54
N ARG A 369 -13.37 6.62 -18.02
CA ARG A 369 -12.83 6.28 -16.71
C ARG A 369 -12.43 7.54 -15.96
N VAL A 370 -12.43 7.46 -14.64
CA VAL A 370 -11.82 8.47 -13.79
C VAL A 370 -10.44 7.95 -13.38
N ARG A 371 -9.41 8.71 -13.74
CA ARG A 371 -8.05 8.47 -13.26
C ARG A 371 -7.85 9.26 -11.98
N ALA A 372 -7.46 8.57 -10.93
CA ALA A 372 -7.05 9.18 -9.67
C ALA A 372 -5.52 9.11 -9.55
N ALA A 373 -4.89 10.19 -9.16
CA ALA A 373 -3.45 10.28 -8.96
C ALA A 373 -3.16 11.04 -7.65
N ARG A 374 -2.13 10.64 -6.94
CA ARG A 374 -1.60 11.47 -5.85
C ARG A 374 -0.67 12.53 -6.44
N PRO A 375 -0.83 13.81 -6.04
CA PRO A 375 0.05 14.89 -6.45
C PRO A 375 1.46 14.73 -5.90
#